data_513dd54f3aa120ff99676ee6e24670ec
#
_entry.id   513dd54f3aa120ff99676ee6e24670ec
#
_cell.length_a   1.000
_cell.length_b   1.000
_cell.length_c   1.000
_cell.angle_alpha   90.00
_cell.angle_beta   90.00
_cell.angle_gamma   90.00
#
_symmetry.space_group_name_H-M   'P 1'
#
loop_
_entity.id
_entity.type
_entity.pdbx_description
1 polymer ?
#
loop_
_entity_poly.entity_id
_entity_poly.type
_entity_poly.pdbx_seq_one_letter_code
_entity_poly.pdbx_strand_id
1 'polypeptide(L)'
;MAQDLKIAATANLTCALKALVKEFQKEHPKDAISISFNSSGKLYAQIIQNAPFDLFISADITRPKKLYDEKITPFKEEAYAKGVLVLWSENLKIDSLEILKDPKIKRIAMANPKLAPYGKASMEVLDHLKLTPGLKSKIIYGASISQAHQFVATKNAQIGFGALSLMDKRDKNLSYFIIDKALYNPIEQALITTKNGANNPLAKVFKDFLFSPKARAIFKEYGYIVD
;
A
#
# COMPACT_ATOMS: atom_id res chain seq x y z
N MET A 1 -32.41 -1.50 1.59
CA MET A 1 -32.04 -0.22 2.22
C MET A 1 -30.61 0.06 1.83
N ALA A 2 -30.23 1.35 1.67
CA ALA A 2 -28.84 1.74 1.48
C ALA A 2 -28.01 1.35 2.71
N GLN A 3 -26.80 0.87 2.52
CA GLN A 3 -25.89 0.49 3.60
C GLN A 3 -24.61 1.32 3.52
N ASP A 4 -23.99 1.54 4.66
CA ASP A 4 -22.72 2.26 4.77
C ASP A 4 -21.59 1.28 5.08
N LEU A 5 -20.48 1.39 4.35
CA LEU A 5 -19.26 0.61 4.58
C LEU A 5 -18.08 1.55 4.85
N LYS A 6 -17.41 1.36 5.97
CA LYS A 6 -16.23 2.14 6.36
C LYS A 6 -14.97 1.30 6.26
N ILE A 7 -14.08 1.68 5.36
CA ILE A 7 -12.86 0.92 5.06
C ILE A 7 -11.63 1.67 5.55
N ALA A 8 -10.81 1.02 6.36
CA ALA A 8 -9.43 1.40 6.63
C ALA A 8 -8.54 0.77 5.57
N ALA A 9 -7.98 1.54 4.65
CA ALA A 9 -7.15 1.02 3.56
C ALA A 9 -5.76 1.64 3.54
N THR A 10 -4.77 0.83 3.21
CA THR A 10 -3.40 1.34 3.13
C THR A 10 -3.18 2.19 1.89
N ALA A 11 -2.32 3.19 2.02
CA ALA A 11 -2.14 4.25 1.05
C ALA A 11 -1.67 3.80 -0.34
N ASN A 12 -1.01 2.64 -0.45
CA ASN A 12 -0.66 2.04 -1.75
C ASN A 12 -1.89 1.63 -2.58
N LEU A 13 -3.05 1.45 -1.92
CA LEU A 13 -4.31 1.07 -2.58
C LEU A 13 -5.09 2.26 -3.13
N THR A 14 -4.63 3.49 -2.94
CA THR A 14 -5.44 4.69 -3.24
C THR A 14 -6.03 4.68 -4.66
N CYS A 15 -5.25 4.28 -5.65
CA CYS A 15 -5.75 4.22 -7.04
C CYS A 15 -6.59 2.95 -7.29
N ALA A 16 -6.07 1.79 -6.92
CA ALA A 16 -6.73 0.51 -7.18
C ALA A 16 -8.07 0.39 -6.44
N LEU A 17 -8.12 0.78 -5.15
CA LEU A 17 -9.35 0.64 -4.36
C LEU A 17 -10.45 1.60 -4.83
N LYS A 18 -10.10 2.80 -5.31
CA LYS A 18 -11.09 3.70 -5.94
C LYS A 18 -11.68 3.08 -7.20
N ALA A 19 -10.87 2.42 -8.04
CA ALA A 19 -11.36 1.70 -9.22
C ALA A 19 -12.23 0.50 -8.83
N LEU A 20 -11.83 -0.27 -7.82
CA LEU A 20 -12.60 -1.38 -7.28
C LEU A 20 -13.96 -0.94 -6.73
N VAL A 21 -13.99 0.14 -5.95
CA VAL A 21 -15.26 0.70 -5.45
C VAL A 21 -16.16 1.16 -6.58
N LYS A 22 -15.62 1.86 -7.59
CA LYS A 22 -16.38 2.26 -8.77
C LYS A 22 -16.99 1.06 -9.51
N GLU A 23 -16.21 -0.04 -9.60
CA GLU A 23 -16.71 -1.26 -10.24
C GLU A 23 -17.80 -1.93 -9.40
N PHE A 24 -17.59 -2.05 -8.09
CA PHE A 24 -18.56 -2.60 -7.16
C PHE A 24 -19.88 -1.84 -7.16
N GLN A 25 -19.82 -0.51 -7.19
CA GLN A 25 -21.01 0.36 -7.17
C GLN A 25 -21.88 0.25 -8.43
N LYS A 26 -21.42 -0.38 -9.51
CA LYS A 26 -22.29 -0.67 -10.66
C LYS A 26 -23.43 -1.64 -10.29
N GLU A 27 -23.17 -2.58 -9.41
CA GLU A 27 -24.14 -3.56 -8.90
C GLU A 27 -24.77 -3.12 -7.57
N HIS A 28 -24.09 -2.17 -6.87
CA HIS A 28 -24.47 -1.64 -5.55
C HIS A 28 -24.60 -0.09 -5.55
N PRO A 29 -25.42 0.50 -6.45
CA PRO A 29 -25.43 1.96 -6.68
C PRO A 29 -25.99 2.78 -5.51
N LYS A 30 -26.68 2.14 -4.56
CA LYS A 30 -27.29 2.81 -3.41
C LYS A 30 -26.42 2.76 -2.15
N ASP A 31 -25.36 1.94 -2.15
CA ASP A 31 -24.53 1.74 -0.99
C ASP A 31 -23.42 2.80 -0.90
N ALA A 32 -23.21 3.34 0.28
CA ALA A 32 -22.17 4.32 0.53
C ALA A 32 -20.89 3.64 1.04
N ILE A 33 -19.76 3.92 0.37
CA ILE A 33 -18.46 3.39 0.77
C ILE A 33 -17.54 4.55 1.07
N SER A 34 -17.11 4.63 2.33
CA SER A 34 -16.13 5.60 2.79
C SER A 34 -14.79 4.92 3.05
N ILE A 35 -13.69 5.54 2.60
CA ILE A 35 -12.35 4.97 2.71
C ILE A 35 -11.43 5.96 3.43
N SER A 36 -10.78 5.49 4.49
CA SER A 36 -9.70 6.21 5.16
C SER A 36 -8.35 5.64 4.75
N PHE A 37 -7.54 6.43 4.05
CA PHE A 37 -6.21 6.01 3.60
C PHE A 37 -5.11 6.46 4.57
N ASN A 38 -4.26 5.53 5.00
CA ASN A 38 -3.08 5.82 5.80
C ASN A 38 -2.04 4.68 5.68
N SER A 39 -0.95 4.73 6.48
CA SER A 39 -0.05 3.57 6.62
C SER A 39 -0.70 2.44 7.42
N SER A 40 -0.28 1.19 7.15
CA SER A 40 -0.78 0.01 7.87
C SER A 40 -0.66 0.16 9.39
N GLY A 41 0.45 0.72 9.87
CA GLY A 41 0.68 0.90 11.31
C GLY A 41 -0.26 1.92 11.95
N LYS A 42 -0.55 3.03 11.27
CA LYS A 42 -1.49 4.03 11.79
C LYS A 42 -2.93 3.52 11.81
N LEU A 43 -3.34 2.82 10.75
CA LEU A 43 -4.69 2.23 10.69
C LEU A 43 -4.86 1.14 11.74
N TYR A 44 -3.86 0.27 11.91
CA TYR A 44 -3.84 -0.72 12.99
C TYR A 44 -4.00 -0.06 14.36
N ALA A 45 -3.24 1.01 14.65
CA ALA A 45 -3.35 1.74 15.92
C ALA A 45 -4.75 2.34 16.14
N GLN A 46 -5.40 2.84 15.09
CA GLN A 46 -6.77 3.33 15.16
C GLN A 46 -7.77 2.21 15.47
N ILE A 47 -7.59 1.03 14.85
CA ILE A 47 -8.49 -0.12 15.05
C ILE A 47 -8.40 -0.65 16.48
N ILE A 48 -7.20 -0.76 17.06
CA ILE A 48 -7.05 -1.18 18.47
C ILE A 48 -7.61 -0.14 19.45
N GLN A 49 -7.76 1.12 19.01
CA GLN A 49 -8.45 2.19 19.75
C GLN A 49 -9.95 2.26 19.41
N ASN A 50 -10.51 1.19 18.84
CA ASN A 50 -11.92 1.06 18.48
C ASN A 50 -12.43 2.08 17.45
N ALA A 51 -11.59 2.56 16.52
CA ALA A 51 -12.07 3.32 15.38
C ALA A 51 -13.11 2.50 14.60
N PRO A 52 -14.23 3.11 14.16
CA PRO A 52 -15.40 2.40 13.66
C PRO A 52 -15.25 1.99 12.18
N PHE A 53 -14.21 1.28 11.85
CA PHE A 53 -14.00 0.68 10.52
C PHE A 53 -14.65 -0.70 10.47
N ASP A 54 -15.20 -1.07 9.32
CA ASP A 54 -15.78 -2.38 9.05
C ASP A 54 -14.74 -3.36 8.48
N LEU A 55 -13.89 -2.86 7.59
CA LEU A 55 -12.80 -3.62 6.96
C LEU A 55 -11.46 -2.92 7.16
N PHE A 56 -10.42 -3.73 7.37
CA PHE A 56 -9.04 -3.27 7.31
C PHE A 56 -8.33 -3.97 6.15
N ILE A 57 -7.89 -3.19 5.16
CA ILE A 57 -7.16 -3.67 3.97
C ILE A 57 -5.72 -3.18 4.09
N SER A 58 -4.85 -4.09 4.52
CA SER A 58 -3.45 -3.79 4.88
C SER A 58 -2.49 -4.10 3.75
N ALA A 59 -1.34 -3.41 3.74
CA ALA A 59 -0.20 -3.71 2.88
C ALA A 59 0.74 -4.78 3.49
N ASP A 60 0.38 -5.38 4.60
CA ASP A 60 1.04 -6.55 5.18
C ASP A 60 0.00 -7.53 5.76
N ILE A 61 0.43 -8.76 5.96
CA ILE A 61 -0.37 -9.80 6.61
C ILE A 61 -0.22 -9.75 8.13
N THR A 62 0.88 -9.23 8.64
CA THR A 62 1.25 -9.27 10.06
C THR A 62 0.26 -8.54 10.95
N ARG A 63 -0.16 -7.33 10.55
CA ARG A 63 -1.09 -6.51 11.33
C ARG A 63 -2.51 -7.06 11.36
N PRO A 64 -3.10 -7.45 10.22
CA PRO A 64 -4.37 -8.18 10.23
C PRO A 64 -4.33 -9.45 11.08
N LYS A 65 -3.28 -10.27 10.91
CA LYS A 65 -3.08 -11.48 11.72
C LYS A 65 -3.02 -11.17 13.21
N LYS A 66 -2.33 -10.12 13.62
CA LYS A 66 -2.22 -9.70 15.02
C LYS A 66 -3.58 -9.31 15.61
N LEU A 67 -4.47 -8.66 14.85
CA LEU A 67 -5.83 -8.37 15.30
C LEU A 67 -6.62 -9.65 15.61
N TYR A 68 -6.42 -10.70 14.82
CA TYR A 68 -7.04 -12.01 15.07
C TYR A 68 -6.41 -12.71 16.27
N ASP A 69 -5.08 -12.84 16.32
CA ASP A 69 -4.34 -13.53 17.39
C ASP A 69 -4.62 -12.91 18.77
N GLU A 70 -4.73 -11.58 18.84
CA GLU A 70 -5.06 -10.83 20.07
C GLU A 70 -6.58 -10.79 20.37
N LYS A 71 -7.41 -11.48 19.58
CA LYS A 71 -8.87 -11.57 19.75
C LYS A 71 -9.58 -10.20 19.70
N ILE A 72 -8.99 -9.23 18.99
CA ILE A 72 -9.61 -7.92 18.75
C ILE A 72 -10.76 -8.04 17.75
N THR A 73 -10.64 -9.00 16.81
CA THR A 73 -11.70 -9.44 15.90
C THR A 73 -11.82 -10.97 15.92
N PRO A 74 -13.04 -11.53 15.70
CA PRO A 74 -13.21 -12.98 15.57
C PRO A 74 -12.83 -13.52 14.19
N PHE A 75 -12.59 -12.66 13.21
CA PHE A 75 -12.30 -13.06 11.84
C PHE A 75 -10.81 -13.23 11.60
N LYS A 76 -10.46 -14.22 10.79
CA LYS A 76 -9.10 -14.47 10.34
C LYS A 76 -8.76 -13.56 9.15
N GLU A 77 -7.50 -13.19 9.05
CA GLU A 77 -6.98 -12.45 7.91
C GLU A 77 -7.00 -13.30 6.61
N GLU A 78 -7.19 -12.63 5.48
CA GLU A 78 -7.19 -13.24 4.16
C GLU A 78 -6.22 -12.47 3.24
N ALA A 79 -5.21 -13.18 2.71
CA ALA A 79 -4.28 -12.57 1.74
C ALA A 79 -4.98 -12.38 0.40
N TYR A 80 -4.84 -11.18 -0.21
CA TYR A 80 -5.50 -10.86 -1.48
C TYR A 80 -4.54 -10.55 -2.63
N ALA A 81 -3.32 -10.08 -2.33
CA ALA A 81 -2.33 -9.71 -3.34
C ALA A 81 -0.92 -9.61 -2.75
N LYS A 82 0.09 -9.48 -3.64
CA LYS A 82 1.45 -9.06 -3.27
C LYS A 82 1.76 -7.74 -3.95
N GLY A 83 2.34 -6.82 -3.18
CA GLY A 83 2.79 -5.52 -3.68
C GLY A 83 4.13 -5.61 -4.40
N VAL A 84 4.37 -4.67 -5.31
CA VAL A 84 5.62 -4.55 -6.07
C VAL A 84 6.31 -3.25 -5.70
N LEU A 85 7.57 -3.34 -5.27
CA LEU A 85 8.41 -2.20 -4.92
C LEU A 85 9.12 -1.67 -6.17
N VAL A 86 9.16 -0.34 -6.29
CA VAL A 86 9.87 0.35 -7.37
C VAL A 86 10.79 1.43 -6.80
N LEU A 87 11.85 1.77 -7.54
CA LEU A 87 12.56 3.03 -7.41
C LEU A 87 12.08 3.94 -8.54
N TRP A 88 11.75 5.20 -8.27
CA TRP A 88 11.16 6.08 -9.27
C TRP A 88 11.57 7.54 -9.13
N SER A 89 11.34 8.30 -10.18
CA SER A 89 11.55 9.75 -10.26
C SER A 89 10.56 10.40 -11.22
N GLU A 90 10.26 11.67 -10.96
CA GLU A 90 9.49 12.54 -11.84
C GLU A 90 10.32 13.10 -13.00
N ASN A 91 11.65 13.26 -12.82
CA ASN A 91 12.47 14.02 -13.76
C ASN A 91 13.78 13.32 -14.16
N LEU A 92 14.13 12.23 -13.49
CA LEU A 92 15.35 11.49 -13.75
C LEU A 92 15.01 10.14 -14.37
N LYS A 93 15.78 9.72 -15.36
CA LYS A 93 15.66 8.37 -15.90
C LYS A 93 16.19 7.37 -14.89
N ILE A 94 15.39 6.37 -14.52
CA ILE A 94 15.73 5.31 -13.58
C ILE A 94 15.83 3.99 -14.34
N ASP A 95 17.05 3.58 -14.65
CA ASP A 95 17.33 2.34 -15.38
C ASP A 95 17.84 1.22 -14.46
N SER A 96 18.33 1.56 -13.27
CA SER A 96 18.86 0.60 -12.30
C SER A 96 18.94 1.22 -10.89
N LEU A 97 19.32 0.39 -9.92
CA LEU A 97 19.57 0.85 -8.54
C LEU A 97 20.93 1.57 -8.39
N GLU A 98 21.79 1.58 -9.40
CA GLU A 98 23.09 2.28 -9.35
C GLU A 98 22.92 3.80 -9.16
N ILE A 99 21.80 4.37 -9.57
CA ILE A 99 21.48 5.78 -9.34
C ILE A 99 21.50 6.16 -7.85
N LEU A 100 21.27 5.22 -6.95
CA LEU A 100 21.37 5.45 -5.49
C LEU A 100 22.78 5.88 -5.07
N LYS A 101 23.80 5.52 -5.84
CA LYS A 101 25.21 5.86 -5.60
C LYS A 101 25.61 7.21 -6.19
N ASP A 102 24.78 7.81 -7.05
CA ASP A 102 25.09 9.09 -7.68
C ASP A 102 25.22 10.21 -6.62
N PRO A 103 26.37 10.91 -6.54
CA PRO A 103 26.56 11.99 -5.58
C PRO A 103 25.62 13.19 -5.81
N LYS A 104 25.01 13.30 -6.98
CA LYS A 104 24.02 14.32 -7.30
C LYS A 104 22.68 14.07 -6.61
N ILE A 105 22.38 12.82 -6.22
CA ILE A 105 21.20 12.49 -5.44
C ILE A 105 21.41 12.93 -3.99
N LYS A 106 20.67 13.93 -3.56
CA LYS A 106 20.74 14.52 -2.21
C LYS A 106 19.61 14.07 -1.30
N ARG A 107 18.44 13.76 -1.88
CA ARG A 107 17.25 13.33 -1.12
C ARG A 107 16.58 12.13 -1.79
N ILE A 108 16.33 11.10 -0.97
CA ILE A 108 15.68 9.84 -1.35
C ILE A 108 14.44 9.71 -0.48
N ALA A 109 13.26 9.70 -1.09
CA ALA A 109 12.01 9.50 -0.35
C ALA A 109 11.76 8.02 -0.10
N MET A 110 11.30 7.66 1.09
CA MET A 110 10.72 6.35 1.39
C MET A 110 9.68 6.46 2.50
N ALA A 111 8.78 5.51 2.56
CA ALA A 111 7.86 5.41 3.69
C ALA A 111 8.62 5.04 4.98
N ASN A 112 8.13 5.50 6.13
CA ASN A 112 8.73 5.13 7.41
C ASN A 112 8.61 3.61 7.63
N PRO A 113 9.74 2.88 7.79
CA PRO A 113 9.72 1.41 7.91
C PRO A 113 9.01 0.90 9.16
N LYS A 114 8.89 1.72 10.22
CA LYS A 114 8.12 1.37 11.42
C LYS A 114 6.61 1.38 11.18
N LEU A 115 6.14 2.14 10.19
CA LEU A 115 4.72 2.37 9.93
C LEU A 115 4.21 1.67 8.67
N ALA A 116 5.07 1.48 7.67
CA ALA A 116 4.65 1.05 6.34
C ALA A 116 5.48 -0.13 5.81
N PRO A 117 4.85 -1.20 5.31
CA PRO A 117 5.52 -2.37 4.75
C PRO A 117 6.45 -2.04 3.57
N TYR A 118 6.04 -1.13 2.69
CA TYR A 118 6.92 -0.66 1.60
C TYR A 118 8.18 0.04 2.11
N GLY A 119 8.10 0.76 3.25
CA GLY A 119 9.28 1.33 3.88
C GLY A 119 10.22 0.27 4.45
N LYS A 120 9.66 -0.80 5.05
CA LYS A 120 10.44 -1.95 5.50
C LYS A 120 11.15 -2.62 4.33
N ALA A 121 10.43 -2.92 3.25
CA ALA A 121 11.00 -3.50 2.04
C ALA A 121 12.10 -2.61 1.43
N SER A 122 11.91 -1.29 1.42
CA SER A 122 12.94 -0.34 0.94
C SER A 122 14.22 -0.39 1.77
N MET A 123 14.11 -0.51 3.09
CA MET A 123 15.28 -0.67 3.96
C MET A 123 15.98 -2.01 3.71
N GLU A 124 15.23 -3.10 3.54
CA GLU A 124 15.78 -4.42 3.21
C GLU A 124 16.61 -4.37 1.91
N VAL A 125 16.14 -3.65 0.89
CA VAL A 125 16.90 -3.43 -0.35
C VAL A 125 18.22 -2.70 -0.06
N LEU A 126 18.18 -1.60 0.69
CA LEU A 126 19.39 -0.83 1.01
C LEU A 126 20.38 -1.63 1.85
N ASP A 127 19.89 -2.44 2.79
CA ASP A 127 20.71 -3.30 3.63
C ASP A 127 21.36 -4.42 2.81
N HIS A 128 20.59 -5.06 1.92
CA HIS A 128 21.07 -6.09 1.00
C HIS A 128 22.19 -5.57 0.10
N LEU A 129 22.03 -4.35 -0.40
CA LEU A 129 23.04 -3.67 -1.24
C LEU A 129 24.16 -3.03 -0.42
N LYS A 130 24.14 -3.10 0.92
CA LYS A 130 25.09 -2.46 1.84
C LYS A 130 25.19 -0.94 1.67
N LEU A 131 24.09 -0.30 1.25
CA LEU A 131 24.03 1.14 0.98
C LEU A 131 23.50 1.96 2.17
N THR A 132 22.89 1.33 3.17
CA THR A 132 22.24 2.00 4.30
C THR A 132 23.18 3.02 5.01
N PRO A 133 24.44 2.71 5.36
CA PRO A 133 25.28 3.66 6.07
C PRO A 133 25.53 4.95 5.26
N GLY A 134 25.78 4.82 3.96
CA GLY A 134 26.10 5.94 3.07
C GLY A 134 24.89 6.79 2.67
N LEU A 135 23.67 6.23 2.74
CA LEU A 135 22.46 6.91 2.30
C LEU A 135 21.57 7.42 3.44
N LYS A 136 21.83 7.01 4.69
CA LYS A 136 20.98 7.35 5.84
C LYS A 136 20.68 8.85 5.97
N SER A 137 21.68 9.71 5.74
CA SER A 137 21.52 11.16 5.81
C SER A 137 20.73 11.76 4.64
N LYS A 138 20.57 11.02 3.54
CA LYS A 138 19.82 11.45 2.35
C LYS A 138 18.36 11.03 2.39
N ILE A 139 17.99 10.11 3.29
CA ILE A 139 16.63 9.55 3.34
C ILE A 139 15.69 10.52 4.02
N ILE A 140 14.56 10.81 3.37
CA ILE A 140 13.42 11.50 3.96
C ILE A 140 12.26 10.55 4.10
N TYR A 141 11.67 10.50 5.29
CA TYR A 141 10.62 9.55 5.62
C TYR A 141 9.23 10.16 5.49
N GLY A 142 8.39 9.56 4.66
CA GLY A 142 6.95 9.80 4.66
C GLY A 142 6.24 8.94 5.72
N ALA A 143 5.19 9.45 6.33
CA ALA A 143 4.35 8.70 7.27
C ALA A 143 3.57 7.57 6.58
N SER A 144 3.45 7.60 5.25
CA SER A 144 2.87 6.57 4.40
C SER A 144 3.59 6.50 3.06
N ILE A 145 3.33 5.46 2.26
CA ILE A 145 3.91 5.35 0.91
C ILE A 145 3.39 6.46 -0.03
N SER A 146 2.15 6.93 0.14
CA SER A 146 1.64 8.06 -0.63
C SER A 146 2.31 9.38 -0.27
N GLN A 147 2.69 9.60 1.00
CA GLN A 147 3.46 10.79 1.36
C GLN A 147 4.88 10.73 0.82
N ALA A 148 5.53 9.57 0.85
CA ALA A 148 6.83 9.39 0.20
C ALA A 148 6.74 9.63 -1.31
N HIS A 149 5.67 9.15 -1.95
CA HIS A 149 5.37 9.45 -3.36
C HIS A 149 5.22 10.95 -3.59
N GLN A 150 4.46 11.67 -2.75
CA GLN A 150 4.32 13.12 -2.84
C GLN A 150 5.66 13.86 -2.77
N PHE A 151 6.61 13.43 -1.94
CA PHE A 151 7.92 14.10 -1.86
C PHE A 151 8.67 14.07 -3.19
N VAL A 152 8.55 13.01 -3.97
CA VAL A 152 9.15 12.95 -5.32
C VAL A 152 8.33 13.77 -6.31
N ALA A 153 7.01 13.60 -6.35
CA ALA A 153 6.12 14.33 -7.25
C ALA A 153 6.20 15.85 -7.09
N THR A 154 6.43 16.32 -5.87
CA THR A 154 6.62 17.76 -5.56
C THR A 154 8.08 18.22 -5.59
N LYS A 155 9.01 17.35 -6.06
CA LYS A 155 10.45 17.63 -6.16
C LYS A 155 11.15 17.92 -4.82
N ASN A 156 10.53 17.55 -3.70
CA ASN A 156 11.17 17.58 -2.38
C ASN A 156 12.19 16.44 -2.21
N ALA A 157 12.10 15.38 -3.03
CA ALA A 157 13.13 14.37 -3.23
C ALA A 157 13.34 14.17 -4.74
N GLN A 158 14.57 13.83 -5.13
CA GLN A 158 14.89 13.59 -6.54
C GLN A 158 14.43 12.21 -7.00
N ILE A 159 14.51 11.23 -6.10
CA ILE A 159 14.10 9.84 -6.32
C ILE A 159 13.39 9.32 -5.08
N GLY A 160 12.65 8.23 -5.22
CA GLY A 160 12.02 7.59 -4.07
C GLY A 160 11.68 6.13 -4.29
N PHE A 161 11.64 5.39 -3.19
CA PHE A 161 11.03 4.07 -3.18
C PHE A 161 9.51 4.23 -3.18
N GLY A 162 8.84 3.49 -4.04
CA GLY A 162 7.40 3.59 -4.27
C GLY A 162 6.72 2.24 -4.43
N ALA A 163 5.41 2.26 -4.45
CA ALA A 163 4.59 1.12 -4.85
C ALA A 163 4.25 1.23 -6.34
N LEU A 164 4.40 0.15 -7.11
CA LEU A 164 4.04 0.14 -8.54
C LEU A 164 2.59 0.57 -8.75
N SER A 165 1.72 0.27 -7.80
CA SER A 165 0.31 0.65 -7.81
C SER A 165 0.01 2.15 -7.75
N LEU A 166 1.00 2.97 -7.43
CA LEU A 166 0.89 4.43 -7.42
C LEU A 166 1.50 5.08 -8.66
N MET A 167 2.14 4.31 -9.56
CA MET A 167 2.76 4.83 -10.77
C MET A 167 1.69 5.06 -11.84
N ASP A 168 1.49 6.31 -12.26
CA ASP A 168 0.61 6.61 -13.39
C ASP A 168 1.37 6.34 -14.71
N LYS A 169 1.06 5.22 -15.34
CA LYS A 169 1.68 4.78 -16.60
C LYS A 169 1.42 5.75 -17.77
N ARG A 170 0.51 6.70 -17.64
CA ARG A 170 0.19 7.72 -18.65
C ARG A 170 1.09 8.93 -18.53
N ASP A 171 1.74 9.12 -17.39
CA ASP A 171 2.69 10.20 -17.19
C ASP A 171 4.02 9.88 -17.88
N LYS A 172 4.32 10.61 -18.95
CA LYS A 172 5.53 10.42 -19.76
C LYS A 172 6.82 10.90 -19.08
N ASN A 173 6.70 11.72 -18.04
CA ASN A 173 7.85 12.22 -17.28
C ASN A 173 8.26 11.26 -16.16
N LEU A 174 7.35 10.40 -15.76
CA LEU A 174 7.57 9.45 -14.70
C LEU A 174 8.45 8.30 -15.20
N SER A 175 9.57 8.09 -14.52
CA SER A 175 10.46 6.95 -14.76
C SER A 175 10.55 6.09 -13.52
N TYR A 176 10.44 4.77 -13.68
CA TYR A 176 10.60 3.83 -12.58
C TYR A 176 11.32 2.56 -12.99
N PHE A 177 11.98 1.96 -12.02
CA PHE A 177 12.65 0.66 -12.11
C PHE A 177 12.00 -0.30 -11.12
N ILE A 178 11.53 -1.45 -11.59
CA ILE A 178 10.97 -2.50 -10.74
C ILE A 178 12.12 -3.20 -10.02
N ILE A 179 12.09 -3.19 -8.70
CA ILE A 179 13.13 -3.77 -7.87
C ILE A 179 12.98 -5.29 -7.83
N ASP A 180 14.11 -5.98 -7.98
CA ASP A 180 14.15 -7.45 -7.92
C ASP A 180 13.61 -7.94 -6.56
N LYS A 181 12.68 -8.90 -6.63
CA LYS A 181 12.05 -9.53 -5.46
C LYS A 181 13.05 -10.26 -4.56
N ALA A 182 14.21 -10.64 -5.06
CA ALA A 182 15.27 -11.24 -4.26
C ALA A 182 15.91 -10.29 -3.24
N LEU A 183 15.72 -8.98 -3.40
CA LEU A 183 16.32 -7.96 -2.54
C LEU A 183 15.47 -7.59 -1.31
N TYR A 184 14.23 -8.06 -1.21
CA TYR A 184 13.34 -7.76 -0.10
C TYR A 184 12.33 -8.88 0.14
N ASN A 185 11.80 -8.97 1.35
CA ASN A 185 10.76 -9.94 1.68
C ASN A 185 9.44 -9.59 0.94
N PRO A 186 8.65 -10.60 0.53
CA PRO A 186 7.37 -10.36 -0.13
C PRO A 186 6.48 -9.39 0.64
N ILE A 187 5.92 -8.41 -0.07
CA ILE A 187 4.94 -7.47 0.49
C ILE A 187 3.56 -8.13 0.37
N GLU A 188 3.32 -9.15 1.19
CA GLU A 188 2.04 -9.86 1.22
C GLU A 188 0.98 -8.98 1.85
N GLN A 189 -0.08 -8.70 1.12
CA GLN A 189 -1.17 -7.83 1.54
C GLN A 189 -2.37 -8.67 1.95
N ALA A 190 -2.93 -8.34 3.10
CA ALA A 190 -4.09 -9.05 3.63
C ALA A 190 -5.17 -8.08 4.09
N LEU A 191 -6.40 -8.56 4.07
CA LEU A 191 -7.54 -7.86 4.65
C LEU A 191 -8.12 -8.65 5.81
N ILE A 192 -8.85 -7.96 6.67
CA ILE A 192 -9.60 -8.56 7.76
C ILE A 192 -10.88 -7.77 8.02
N THR A 193 -11.95 -8.49 8.33
CA THR A 193 -13.17 -7.87 8.87
C THR A 193 -12.92 -7.49 10.32
N THR A 194 -13.20 -6.25 10.70
CA THR A 194 -13.05 -5.80 12.08
C THR A 194 -14.23 -6.25 12.94
N LYS A 195 -14.15 -6.00 14.25
CA LYS A 195 -15.27 -6.26 15.14
C LYS A 195 -16.55 -5.49 14.73
N ASN A 196 -16.40 -4.25 14.26
CA ASN A 196 -17.54 -3.45 13.79
C ASN A 196 -18.16 -4.02 12.53
N GLY A 197 -17.33 -4.50 11.59
CA GLY A 197 -17.78 -5.10 10.35
C GLY A 197 -18.50 -6.45 10.51
N ALA A 198 -18.43 -7.06 11.71
CA ALA A 198 -19.09 -8.34 12.01
C ALA A 198 -20.60 -8.30 11.74
N ASN A 199 -21.23 -7.17 12.02
CA ASN A 199 -22.67 -6.96 11.88
C ASN A 199 -23.04 -6.16 10.64
N ASN A 200 -22.08 -5.88 9.74
CA ASN A 200 -22.33 -5.16 8.51
C ASN A 200 -22.35 -6.14 7.30
N PRO A 201 -23.52 -6.48 6.76
CA PRO A 201 -23.61 -7.40 5.62
C PRO A 201 -22.83 -6.91 4.40
N LEU A 202 -22.77 -5.59 4.18
CA LEU A 202 -22.05 -5.00 3.07
C LEU A 202 -20.53 -5.24 3.18
N ALA A 203 -19.98 -5.33 4.40
CA ALA A 203 -18.57 -5.67 4.63
C ALA A 203 -18.25 -7.07 4.07
N LYS A 204 -19.14 -8.05 4.29
CA LYS A 204 -18.96 -9.40 3.72
C LYS A 204 -19.06 -9.37 2.19
N VAL A 205 -20.08 -8.72 1.64
CA VAL A 205 -20.30 -8.66 0.19
C VAL A 205 -19.12 -7.96 -0.51
N PHE A 206 -18.66 -6.84 0.02
CA PHE A 206 -17.51 -6.14 -0.53
C PHE A 206 -16.21 -6.95 -0.40
N LYS A 207 -15.99 -7.62 0.74
CA LYS A 207 -14.86 -8.52 0.93
C LYS A 207 -14.87 -9.62 -0.14
N ASP A 208 -16.00 -10.32 -0.32
CA ASP A 208 -16.13 -11.40 -1.30
C ASP A 208 -15.89 -10.87 -2.74
N PHE A 209 -16.36 -9.66 -3.06
CA PHE A 209 -16.06 -9.00 -4.32
C PHE A 209 -14.55 -8.81 -4.54
N LEU A 210 -13.77 -8.45 -3.52
CA LEU A 210 -12.31 -8.25 -3.66
C LEU A 210 -11.57 -9.52 -4.11
N PHE A 211 -12.13 -10.70 -3.88
CA PHE A 211 -11.60 -11.98 -4.34
C PHE A 211 -12.19 -12.44 -5.69
N SER A 212 -13.10 -11.69 -6.29
CA SER A 212 -13.69 -12.03 -7.56
C SER A 212 -12.68 -11.93 -8.73
N PRO A 213 -12.91 -12.66 -9.84
CA PRO A 213 -12.08 -12.52 -11.05
C PRO A 213 -12.01 -11.08 -11.56
N LYS A 214 -13.08 -10.31 -11.44
CA LYS A 214 -13.17 -8.91 -11.84
C LYS A 214 -12.24 -8.02 -10.98
N ALA A 215 -12.26 -8.18 -9.66
CA ALA A 215 -11.40 -7.45 -8.76
C ALA A 215 -9.91 -7.85 -8.95
N ARG A 216 -9.63 -9.14 -9.15
CA ARG A 216 -8.27 -9.62 -9.45
C ARG A 216 -7.71 -9.00 -10.73
N ALA A 217 -8.52 -8.85 -11.78
CA ALA A 217 -8.10 -8.17 -13.02
C ALA A 217 -7.73 -6.70 -12.75
N ILE A 218 -8.52 -5.98 -11.95
CA ILE A 218 -8.23 -4.59 -11.55
C ILE A 218 -6.93 -4.54 -10.73
N PHE A 219 -6.74 -5.41 -9.75
CA PHE A 219 -5.48 -5.45 -9.01
C PHE A 219 -4.26 -5.64 -9.92
N LYS A 220 -4.34 -6.58 -10.90
CA LYS A 220 -3.27 -6.81 -11.89
C LYS A 220 -3.00 -5.58 -12.75
N GLU A 221 -4.03 -4.86 -13.19
CA GLU A 221 -3.89 -3.61 -13.95
C GLU A 221 -3.10 -2.56 -13.18
N TYR A 222 -3.32 -2.45 -11.86
CA TYR A 222 -2.58 -1.57 -10.96
C TYR A 222 -1.23 -2.15 -10.49
N GLY A 223 -0.76 -3.24 -11.09
CA GLY A 223 0.58 -3.78 -10.85
C GLY A 223 0.74 -4.62 -9.58
N TYR A 224 -0.35 -5.10 -9.01
CA TYR A 224 -0.30 -6.12 -7.97
C TYR A 224 -0.07 -7.51 -8.56
N ILE A 225 0.60 -8.38 -7.81
CA ILE A 225 0.68 -9.80 -8.12
C ILE A 225 -0.49 -10.47 -7.40
N VAL A 226 -1.33 -11.14 -8.17
CA VAL A 226 -2.51 -11.88 -7.70
C VAL A 226 -2.43 -13.28 -8.28
N ASP A 227 -2.41 -14.26 -7.40
CA ASP A 227 -2.38 -15.70 -7.74
C ASP A 227 -3.74 -16.17 -8.25
#